data_4d2b1a73f1db8de8d3909fbc1881479d
#
_entry.id   4d2b1a73f1db8de8d3909fbc1881479d
#
_cell.length_a   1.000
_cell.length_b   1.000
_cell.length_c   1.000
_cell.angle_alpha   90.00
_cell.angle_beta   90.00
_cell.angle_gamma   90.00
#
_symmetry.space_group_name_H-M   'P 1'
#
loop_
_entity.id
_entity.type
_entity.pdbx_description
1 polymer ?
#
loop_
_entity_poly.entity_id
_entity_poly.type
_entity_poly.pdbx_seq_one_letter_code
_entity_poly.pdbx_strand_id
1 'polypeptide(L)'
;MSEKLVLIDGHSILNRAYHGLPDLTNSEGLHTNAVYGFLNIMFKILDEEKPDYLTVAFDVHAPTFRHRMFDAYKGTRKPMDEELRQQVPMIKEMLTAMGIKIVEKEGYEADDILGTLSVRAEKAGMDVAIISGDRDLLQLATDHVMVRIPKTKKTGTEIENYNTADVIEKYGVTPKEFIDVKALQGDTSDNIPGVPGIGEKTAGALIAKYHCIEAVHEDAENVKPPRASKNIVEYWEQALMSKELATIILDAPVDYEFSDAKLSGGVESLYTEEAFLLCKRYEFKNMLSRFNVEAPKNNAEEHFVIVRDLKTAESVFEKAKGREVAFAVVPGESFGNCESDGQLSLFSEPVSNDYLAVSICFSEEDIYFICTGDEIPSSFLDEKLNTLEVKSWISPDLKTNLHRFKSKEIKADDRGRYFDMMVAAYLINPLVGEYPYDAVAKDYLGLMISSKKDYLGKLDFTRMMKEDEKKAG
;
A
#
# COMPACT_ATOMS: atom_id res chain seq x y z
N MET A 1 1.74 30.74 9.94
CA MET A 1 1.89 29.45 10.60
C MET A 1 3.32 29.03 10.35
N SER A 2 3.99 28.40 11.32
CA SER A 2 5.31 27.80 11.13
C SER A 2 5.22 26.69 10.08
N GLU A 3 6.26 26.53 9.25
CA GLU A 3 6.38 25.38 8.36
C GLU A 3 6.53 24.10 9.21
N LYS A 4 6.02 22.98 8.73
CA LYS A 4 6.00 21.72 9.47
C LYS A 4 6.78 20.62 8.77
N LEU A 5 7.69 19.97 9.50
CA LEU A 5 8.44 18.81 9.06
C LEU A 5 7.92 17.53 9.74
N VAL A 6 7.59 16.51 8.95
CA VAL A 6 7.35 15.15 9.45
C VAL A 6 8.59 14.29 9.19
N LEU A 7 9.08 13.65 10.26
CA LEU A 7 10.20 12.72 10.27
C LEU A 7 9.69 11.34 10.67
N ILE A 8 9.93 10.32 9.83
CA ILE A 8 9.47 8.95 10.08
C ILE A 8 10.66 8.02 10.28
N ASP A 9 10.63 7.24 11.34
CA ASP A 9 11.53 6.11 11.56
C ASP A 9 11.06 4.93 10.71
N GLY A 10 11.78 4.69 9.60
CA GLY A 10 11.37 3.72 8.59
C GLY A 10 11.31 2.29 9.10
N HIS A 11 12.36 1.83 9.79
CA HIS A 11 12.40 0.45 10.30
C HIS A 11 11.44 0.24 11.46
N SER A 12 11.31 1.18 12.37
CA SER A 12 10.39 1.07 13.51
C SER A 12 8.94 0.97 13.05
N ILE A 13 8.51 1.85 12.12
CA ILE A 13 7.15 1.83 11.60
C ILE A 13 6.88 0.59 10.73
N LEU A 14 7.87 0.16 9.91
CA LEU A 14 7.74 -1.04 9.08
C LEU A 14 7.61 -2.31 9.95
N ASN A 15 8.45 -2.45 10.97
CA ASN A 15 8.42 -3.57 11.91
C ASN A 15 7.08 -3.61 12.67
N ARG A 16 6.63 -2.44 13.14
CA ARG A 16 5.34 -2.32 13.79
C ARG A 16 4.18 -2.73 12.89
N ALA A 17 4.19 -2.32 11.63
CA ALA A 17 3.18 -2.69 10.65
C ALA A 17 3.17 -4.19 10.39
N TYR A 18 4.34 -4.81 10.26
CA TYR A 18 4.51 -6.24 10.07
C TYR A 18 3.86 -7.06 11.19
N HIS A 19 4.15 -6.74 12.45
CA HIS A 19 3.58 -7.43 13.60
C HIS A 19 2.15 -7.00 13.94
N GLY A 20 1.69 -5.87 13.42
CA GLY A 20 0.35 -5.33 13.68
C GLY A 20 -0.73 -5.84 12.76
N LEU A 21 -0.38 -6.43 11.63
CA LEU A 21 -1.29 -6.95 10.62
C LEU A 21 -1.07 -8.45 10.40
N PRO A 22 -2.12 -9.19 10.01
CA PRO A 22 -1.94 -10.56 9.54
C PRO A 22 -1.06 -10.56 8.29
N ASP A 23 -0.49 -11.71 7.97
CA ASP A 23 0.24 -11.89 6.73
C ASP A 23 -0.66 -11.63 5.52
N LEU A 24 -0.20 -10.78 4.61
CA LEU A 24 -0.84 -10.44 3.35
C LEU A 24 0.15 -10.73 2.23
N THR A 25 -0.29 -11.49 1.25
CA THR A 25 0.48 -11.78 0.03
C THR A 25 -0.30 -11.33 -1.20
N ASN A 26 0.39 -10.79 -2.19
CA ASN A 26 -0.21 -10.50 -3.48
C ASN A 26 -0.23 -11.74 -4.39
N SER A 27 -0.79 -11.63 -5.59
CA SER A 27 -0.85 -12.72 -6.58
C SER A 27 0.52 -13.20 -7.08
N GLU A 28 1.59 -12.40 -6.92
CA GLU A 28 2.97 -12.79 -7.22
C GLU A 28 3.62 -13.58 -6.05
N GLY A 29 2.92 -13.75 -4.93
CA GLY A 29 3.44 -14.39 -3.72
C GLY A 29 4.34 -13.50 -2.86
N LEU A 30 4.37 -12.19 -3.10
CA LEU A 30 5.12 -11.24 -2.30
C LEU A 30 4.37 -10.93 -1.01
N HIS A 31 5.06 -10.97 0.13
CA HIS A 31 4.54 -10.48 1.40
C HIS A 31 4.43 -8.96 1.36
N THR A 32 3.28 -8.40 1.72
CA THR A 32 2.96 -6.97 1.54
C THR A 32 2.38 -6.30 2.78
N ASN A 33 2.12 -7.05 3.86
CA ASN A 33 1.47 -6.55 5.07
C ASN A 33 2.24 -5.40 5.75
N ALA A 34 3.57 -5.46 5.80
CA ALA A 34 4.38 -4.40 6.41
C ALA A 34 4.34 -3.11 5.58
N VAL A 35 4.47 -3.21 4.25
CA VAL A 35 4.35 -2.05 3.34
C VAL A 35 2.96 -1.43 3.43
N TYR A 36 1.91 -2.26 3.37
CA TYR A 36 0.53 -1.80 3.50
C TYR A 36 0.27 -1.07 4.83
N GLY A 37 0.72 -1.65 5.94
CA GLY A 37 0.54 -1.05 7.25
C GLY A 37 1.36 0.22 7.44
N PHE A 38 2.59 0.26 6.91
CA PHE A 38 3.43 1.46 6.90
C PHE A 38 2.72 2.62 6.19
N LEU A 39 2.23 2.39 4.98
CA LEU A 39 1.52 3.40 4.20
C LEU A 39 0.24 3.88 4.89
N ASN A 40 -0.51 2.98 5.54
CA ASN A 40 -1.69 3.37 6.30
C ASN A 40 -1.35 4.30 7.48
N ILE A 41 -0.27 4.00 8.22
CA ILE A 41 0.19 4.86 9.31
C ILE A 41 0.66 6.20 8.74
N MET A 42 1.47 6.18 7.68
CA MET A 42 1.99 7.38 7.04
C MET A 42 0.86 8.28 6.54
N PHE A 43 -0.09 7.75 5.79
CA PHE A 43 -1.22 8.53 5.27
C PHE A 43 -2.06 9.13 6.39
N LYS A 44 -2.31 8.39 7.46
CA LYS A 44 -3.02 8.92 8.63
C LYS A 44 -2.27 10.12 9.23
N ILE A 45 -0.95 10.02 9.37
CA ILE A 45 -0.12 11.12 9.87
C ILE A 45 -0.17 12.32 8.92
N LEU A 46 -0.08 12.10 7.61
CA LEU A 46 -0.13 13.17 6.61
C LEU A 46 -1.48 13.88 6.60
N ASP A 47 -2.58 13.14 6.75
CA ASP A 47 -3.92 13.69 6.84
C ASP A 47 -4.10 14.58 8.09
N GLU A 48 -3.48 14.20 9.22
CA GLU A 48 -3.54 14.94 10.49
C GLU A 48 -2.59 16.14 10.53
N GLU A 49 -1.33 15.95 10.10
CA GLU A 49 -0.25 16.94 10.23
C GLU A 49 -0.20 17.94 9.08
N LYS A 50 -0.59 17.54 7.87
CA LYS A 50 -0.51 18.34 6.64
C LYS A 50 0.85 19.03 6.49
N PRO A 51 1.97 18.25 6.47
CA PRO A 51 3.29 18.82 6.54
C PRO A 51 3.70 19.52 5.26
N ASP A 52 4.66 20.48 5.41
CA ASP A 52 5.34 21.11 4.29
C ASP A 52 6.56 20.30 3.82
N TYR A 53 7.12 19.48 4.72
CA TYR A 53 8.31 18.65 4.49
C TYR A 53 8.10 17.25 5.05
N LEU A 54 8.62 16.26 4.32
CA LEU A 54 8.52 14.85 4.73
C LEU A 54 9.84 14.11 4.48
N THR A 55 10.33 13.42 5.50
CA THR A 55 11.55 12.60 5.41
C THR A 55 11.35 11.28 6.15
N VAL A 56 11.88 10.21 5.57
CA VAL A 56 11.92 8.88 6.20
C VAL A 56 13.39 8.51 6.41
N ALA A 57 13.78 8.21 7.65
CA ALA A 57 15.12 7.73 7.99
C ALA A 57 15.14 6.20 8.09
N PHE A 58 16.17 5.57 7.55
CA PHE A 58 16.40 4.13 7.71
C PHE A 58 17.80 3.87 8.26
N ASP A 59 17.92 2.79 9.06
CA ASP A 59 19.21 2.26 9.45
C ASP A 59 19.93 1.62 8.26
N VAL A 60 21.25 1.78 8.22
CA VAL A 60 22.12 1.03 7.31
C VAL A 60 22.57 -0.25 8.02
N HIS A 61 22.63 -1.35 7.30
CA HIS A 61 23.14 -2.61 7.83
C HIS A 61 24.67 -2.59 7.97
N ALA A 62 25.16 -1.73 8.88
CA ALA A 62 26.56 -1.54 9.18
C ALA A 62 26.75 -1.26 10.69
N PRO A 63 27.91 -1.60 11.29
CA PRO A 63 28.20 -1.28 12.68
C PRO A 63 28.19 0.23 12.91
N THR A 64 27.48 0.66 13.95
CA THR A 64 27.47 2.06 14.40
C THR A 64 28.56 2.33 15.43
N PHE A 65 28.73 3.59 15.85
CA PHE A 65 29.65 3.93 16.93
C PHE A 65 29.32 3.20 18.25
N ARG A 66 28.01 2.92 18.52
CA ARG A 66 27.55 2.17 19.70
C ARG A 66 28.07 0.74 19.70
N HIS A 67 28.15 0.06 18.58
CA HIS A 67 28.75 -1.27 18.45
C HIS A 67 30.26 -1.26 18.70
N ARG A 68 30.95 -0.14 18.35
CA ARG A 68 32.41 0.01 18.64
C ARG A 68 32.67 0.29 20.10
N MET A 69 31.72 0.94 20.78
CA MET A 69 31.82 1.24 22.21
C MET A 69 31.47 0.02 23.06
N PHE A 70 30.49 -0.78 22.65
CA PHE A 70 30.02 -1.93 23.39
C PHE A 70 29.66 -3.07 22.43
N ASP A 71 30.52 -4.08 22.32
CA ASP A 71 30.37 -5.20 21.37
C ASP A 71 29.06 -5.94 21.53
N ALA A 72 28.47 -5.97 22.73
CA ALA A 72 27.22 -6.64 23.02
C ALA A 72 25.97 -5.79 22.72
N TYR A 73 26.14 -4.53 22.25
CA TYR A 73 25.03 -3.64 21.90
C TYR A 73 24.14 -4.29 20.84
N LYS A 74 22.84 -4.33 21.09
CA LYS A 74 21.83 -5.02 20.25
C LYS A 74 22.10 -6.52 19.98
N GLY A 75 23.10 -7.11 20.65
CA GLY A 75 23.53 -8.49 20.43
C GLY A 75 22.50 -9.57 20.81
N THR A 76 21.48 -9.22 21.57
CA THR A 76 20.35 -10.11 21.94
C THR A 76 19.18 -10.02 20.97
N ARG A 77 19.20 -9.09 20.03
CA ARG A 77 18.12 -8.95 19.03
C ARG A 77 18.12 -10.16 18.09
N LYS A 78 16.93 -10.72 17.86
CA LYS A 78 16.77 -11.75 16.84
C LYS A 78 16.97 -11.15 15.45
N PRO A 79 17.48 -11.92 14.48
CA PRO A 79 17.49 -11.50 13.09
C PRO A 79 16.09 -11.10 12.64
N MET A 80 16.03 -10.14 11.73
CA MET A 80 14.77 -9.73 11.09
C MET A 80 14.17 -10.92 10.33
N ASP A 81 12.86 -11.15 10.49
CA ASP A 81 12.13 -12.18 9.77
C ASP A 81 12.32 -12.00 8.25
N GLU A 82 12.45 -13.10 7.52
CA GLU A 82 12.75 -13.06 6.09
C GLU A 82 11.68 -12.31 5.29
N GLU A 83 10.41 -12.55 5.63
CA GLU A 83 9.26 -11.91 5.00
C GLU A 83 9.25 -10.39 5.23
N LEU A 84 9.71 -9.93 6.40
CA LEU A 84 9.88 -8.50 6.68
C LEU A 84 11.09 -7.94 5.92
N ARG A 85 12.19 -8.68 5.87
CA ARG A 85 13.42 -8.27 5.17
C ARG A 85 13.16 -8.01 3.69
N GLN A 86 12.33 -8.84 3.05
CA GLN A 86 11.93 -8.67 1.65
C GLN A 86 11.09 -7.40 1.42
N GLN A 87 10.36 -6.93 2.42
CA GLN A 87 9.53 -5.74 2.32
C GLN A 87 10.29 -4.41 2.51
N VAL A 88 11.53 -4.43 3.05
CA VAL A 88 12.35 -3.21 3.19
C VAL A 88 12.66 -2.54 1.84
N PRO A 89 13.15 -3.25 0.80
CA PRO A 89 13.33 -2.63 -0.52
C PRO A 89 12.01 -2.19 -1.14
N MET A 90 10.91 -2.91 -0.91
CA MET A 90 9.60 -2.57 -1.46
C MET A 90 9.08 -1.23 -0.92
N ILE A 91 9.20 -1.01 0.40
CA ILE A 91 8.78 0.29 0.97
C ILE A 91 9.69 1.42 0.49
N LYS A 92 11.00 1.22 0.36
CA LYS A 92 11.91 2.23 -0.18
C LYS A 92 11.59 2.56 -1.64
N GLU A 93 11.27 1.56 -2.47
CA GLU A 93 10.79 1.75 -3.84
C GLU A 93 9.52 2.60 -3.88
N MET A 94 8.55 2.27 -3.02
CA MET A 94 7.29 3.02 -2.91
C MET A 94 7.53 4.47 -2.48
N LEU A 95 8.33 4.71 -1.43
CA LEU A 95 8.66 6.05 -0.96
C LEU A 95 9.39 6.88 -2.02
N THR A 96 10.30 6.25 -2.77
CA THR A 96 11.02 6.87 -3.89
C THR A 96 10.04 7.24 -5.01
N ALA A 97 9.15 6.33 -5.39
CA ALA A 97 8.11 6.59 -6.39
C ALA A 97 7.17 7.72 -5.98
N MET A 98 6.91 7.88 -4.67
CA MET A 98 6.16 9.01 -4.11
C MET A 98 6.97 10.32 -4.04
N GLY A 99 8.24 10.32 -4.40
CA GLY A 99 9.12 11.48 -4.30
C GLY A 99 9.51 11.86 -2.86
N ILE A 100 9.39 10.92 -1.90
CA ILE A 100 9.70 11.15 -0.50
C ILE A 100 11.21 11.04 -0.26
N LYS A 101 11.80 12.03 0.43
CA LYS A 101 13.21 12.01 0.81
C LYS A 101 13.51 10.89 1.79
N ILE A 102 14.35 9.94 1.38
CA ILE A 102 14.91 8.89 2.23
C ILE A 102 16.30 9.32 2.68
N VAL A 103 16.61 9.13 3.96
CA VAL A 103 17.93 9.44 4.54
C VAL A 103 18.48 8.23 5.26
N GLU A 104 19.73 7.92 4.96
CA GLU A 104 20.53 6.86 5.58
C GLU A 104 21.93 7.38 5.82
N LYS A 105 22.59 6.96 6.92
CA LYS A 105 23.96 7.36 7.21
C LYS A 105 24.73 6.22 7.84
N GLU A 106 25.78 5.76 7.16
CA GLU A 106 26.67 4.74 7.71
C GLU A 106 27.34 5.23 9.00
N GLY A 107 27.39 4.36 10.00
CA GLY A 107 27.96 4.64 11.32
C GLY A 107 27.00 5.29 12.32
N TYR A 108 25.81 5.67 11.89
CA TYR A 108 24.73 6.26 12.70
C TYR A 108 23.45 5.44 12.56
N GLU A 109 22.58 5.55 13.55
CA GLU A 109 21.25 4.93 13.53
C GLU A 109 20.18 5.92 13.03
N ALA A 110 19.03 5.41 12.62
CA ALA A 110 17.91 6.25 12.19
C ALA A 110 17.56 7.30 13.27
N ASP A 111 17.59 6.93 14.55
CA ASP A 111 17.32 7.82 15.67
C ASP A 111 18.28 9.02 15.71
N ASP A 112 19.57 8.82 15.41
CA ASP A 112 20.58 9.89 15.35
C ASP A 112 20.28 10.84 14.17
N ILE A 113 19.82 10.30 13.04
CA ILE A 113 19.39 11.08 11.88
C ILE A 113 18.17 11.91 12.25
N LEU A 114 17.14 11.29 12.85
CA LEU A 114 15.91 11.96 13.28
C LEU A 114 16.21 13.06 14.32
N GLY A 115 17.07 12.77 15.31
CA GLY A 115 17.49 13.75 16.30
C GLY A 115 18.23 14.94 15.69
N THR A 116 19.16 14.66 14.77
CA THR A 116 19.91 15.72 14.07
C THR A 116 18.99 16.61 13.22
N LEU A 117 18.07 15.99 12.44
CA LEU A 117 17.16 16.73 11.58
C LEU A 117 16.10 17.50 12.38
N SER A 118 15.61 16.96 13.49
CA SER A 118 14.65 17.66 14.36
C SER A 118 15.25 18.94 14.96
N VAL A 119 16.51 18.88 15.46
CA VAL A 119 17.21 20.05 15.99
C VAL A 119 17.51 21.07 14.92
N ARG A 120 17.88 20.64 13.69
CA ARG A 120 18.11 21.55 12.56
C ARG A 120 16.82 22.27 12.17
N ALA A 121 15.69 21.54 12.11
CA ALA A 121 14.38 22.09 11.76
C ALA A 121 13.86 23.07 12.82
N GLU A 122 13.94 22.71 14.10
CA GLU A 122 13.56 23.60 15.22
C GLU A 122 14.37 24.90 15.20
N LYS A 123 15.69 24.83 14.98
CA LYS A 123 16.55 26.02 14.81
C LYS A 123 16.18 26.87 13.60
N ALA A 124 15.61 26.27 12.55
CA ALA A 124 15.08 26.97 11.39
C ALA A 124 13.66 27.56 11.61
N GLY A 125 13.07 27.36 12.79
CA GLY A 125 11.75 27.85 13.16
C GLY A 125 10.59 27.01 12.67
N MET A 126 10.83 25.73 12.37
CA MET A 126 9.81 24.76 11.97
C MET A 126 9.25 24.00 13.18
N ASP A 127 7.99 23.60 13.11
CA ASP A 127 7.43 22.59 13.99
C ASP A 127 7.75 21.20 13.42
N VAL A 128 8.08 20.24 14.31
CA VAL A 128 8.51 18.89 13.91
C VAL A 128 7.60 17.85 14.53
N ALA A 129 7.18 16.86 13.73
CA ALA A 129 6.55 15.64 14.22
C ALA A 129 7.43 14.42 13.91
N ILE A 130 7.94 13.74 14.94
CA ILE A 130 8.74 12.51 14.81
C ILE A 130 7.80 11.32 15.00
N ILE A 131 7.76 10.41 14.03
CA ILE A 131 6.90 9.25 14.02
C ILE A 131 7.75 7.99 14.21
N SER A 132 7.66 7.37 15.36
CA SER A 132 8.35 6.10 15.65
C SER A 132 7.59 5.27 16.67
N GLY A 133 7.82 3.97 16.70
CA GLY A 133 7.39 3.08 17.76
C GLY A 133 8.33 3.07 18.95
N ASP A 134 9.52 3.66 18.82
CA ASP A 134 10.53 3.69 19.85
C ASP A 134 10.34 4.83 20.84
N ARG A 135 10.40 4.50 22.13
CA ARG A 135 10.26 5.49 23.21
C ARG A 135 11.55 6.23 23.52
N ASP A 136 12.67 5.77 23.02
CA ASP A 136 13.96 6.44 23.25
C ASP A 136 13.99 7.81 22.57
N LEU A 137 13.20 7.97 21.50
CA LEU A 137 12.98 9.26 20.85
C LEU A 137 12.24 10.30 21.71
N LEU A 138 11.62 9.89 22.84
CA LEU A 138 11.02 10.84 23.80
C LEU A 138 12.03 11.85 24.35
N GLN A 139 13.33 11.52 24.36
CA GLN A 139 14.39 12.44 24.73
C GLN A 139 14.51 13.66 23.80
N LEU A 140 13.91 13.58 22.58
CA LEU A 140 13.92 14.64 21.58
C LEU A 140 12.73 15.60 21.70
N ALA A 141 11.73 15.27 22.54
CA ALA A 141 10.52 16.07 22.66
C ALA A 141 10.83 17.47 23.21
N THR A 142 10.29 18.49 22.52
CA THR A 142 10.33 19.90 22.95
C THR A 142 8.94 20.53 22.79
N ASP A 143 8.83 21.84 22.93
CA ASP A 143 7.57 22.55 22.63
C ASP A 143 7.32 22.66 21.13
N HIS A 144 8.34 22.47 20.27
CA HIS A 144 8.28 22.49 18.81
C HIS A 144 8.54 21.11 18.18
N VAL A 145 9.03 20.14 18.93
CA VAL A 145 9.27 18.76 18.48
C VAL A 145 8.31 17.83 19.20
N MET A 146 7.33 17.31 18.50
CA MET A 146 6.37 16.32 19.03
C MET A 146 6.76 14.91 18.60
N VAL A 147 6.88 13.99 19.56
CA VAL A 147 7.08 12.57 19.28
C VAL A 147 5.73 11.88 19.26
N ARG A 148 5.43 11.19 18.15
CA ARG A 148 4.15 10.53 17.90
C ARG A 148 4.35 9.03 17.79
N ILE A 149 3.78 8.29 18.72
CA ILE A 149 3.94 6.83 18.83
C ILE A 149 2.65 6.13 18.39
N PRO A 150 2.63 5.50 17.19
CA PRO A 150 1.48 4.71 16.76
C PRO A 150 1.29 3.49 17.67
N LYS A 151 0.06 3.19 18.05
CA LYS A 151 -0.33 1.97 18.78
C LYS A 151 -1.40 1.22 18.01
N THR A 152 -1.17 -0.05 17.72
CA THR A 152 -2.16 -0.91 17.08
C THR A 152 -3.13 -1.42 18.14
N LYS A 153 -4.41 -1.10 18.00
CA LYS A 153 -5.54 -1.65 18.79
C LYS A 153 -6.44 -2.49 17.88
N LYS A 154 -7.31 -3.28 18.48
CA LYS A 154 -8.32 -4.06 17.73
C LYS A 154 -9.24 -3.18 16.87
N THR A 155 -9.40 -1.91 17.24
CA THR A 155 -10.24 -0.90 16.58
C THR A 155 -9.49 -0.06 15.53
N GLY A 156 -8.19 -0.31 15.31
CA GLY A 156 -7.36 0.47 14.41
C GLY A 156 -6.10 1.03 15.05
N THR A 157 -5.38 1.89 14.32
CA THR A 157 -4.18 2.56 14.82
C THR A 157 -4.55 3.83 15.59
N GLU A 158 -4.19 3.89 16.87
CA GLU A 158 -4.21 5.09 17.70
C GLU A 158 -2.81 5.68 17.79
N ILE A 159 -2.68 7.00 17.92
CA ILE A 159 -1.38 7.67 18.00
C ILE A 159 -1.30 8.40 19.32
N GLU A 160 -0.30 8.08 20.12
CA GLU A 160 0.03 8.85 21.33
C GLU A 160 0.98 9.98 20.97
N ASN A 161 0.71 11.18 21.46
CA ASN A 161 1.50 12.38 21.21
C ASN A 161 2.27 12.75 22.48
N TYR A 162 3.51 13.16 22.34
CA TYR A 162 4.38 13.56 23.44
C TYR A 162 5.15 14.83 23.08
N ASN A 163 4.84 15.92 23.75
CA ASN A 163 5.66 17.11 23.87
C ASN A 163 6.40 17.10 25.22
N THR A 164 7.09 18.16 25.58
CA THR A 164 7.77 18.29 26.89
C THR A 164 6.82 18.03 28.06
N ALA A 165 5.64 18.62 28.05
CA ALA A 165 4.67 18.52 29.16
C ALA A 165 4.13 17.09 29.28
N ASP A 166 3.83 16.42 28.17
CA ASP A 166 3.31 15.05 28.15
C ASP A 166 4.34 14.05 28.70
N VAL A 167 5.63 14.25 28.39
CA VAL A 167 6.73 13.41 28.94
C VAL A 167 6.83 13.60 30.44
N ILE A 168 6.81 14.84 30.94
CA ILE A 168 6.87 15.14 32.38
C ILE A 168 5.65 14.56 33.10
N GLU A 169 4.45 14.73 32.54
CA GLU A 169 3.22 14.20 33.14
C GLU A 169 3.27 12.67 33.28
N LYS A 170 3.76 12.00 32.25
CA LYS A 170 3.72 10.53 32.18
C LYS A 170 4.88 9.87 32.93
N TYR A 171 6.06 10.42 32.86
CA TYR A 171 7.30 9.79 33.36
C TYR A 171 7.90 10.49 34.59
N GLY A 172 7.40 11.68 34.95
CA GLY A 172 7.89 12.44 36.08
C GLY A 172 9.28 13.08 35.89
N VAL A 173 9.79 13.06 34.66
CA VAL A 173 11.12 13.60 34.29
C VAL A 173 10.99 14.36 32.97
N THR A 174 11.89 15.30 32.71
CA THR A 174 11.97 16.01 31.43
C THR A 174 12.47 15.09 30.30
N PRO A 175 12.23 15.42 29.02
CA PRO A 175 12.81 14.68 27.90
C PRO A 175 14.31 14.46 28.01
N LYS A 176 15.07 15.48 28.43
CA LYS A 176 16.52 15.38 28.63
C LYS A 176 16.89 14.41 29.75
N GLU A 177 16.19 14.46 30.87
CA GLU A 177 16.39 13.57 31.99
C GLU A 177 16.03 12.12 31.71
N PHE A 178 15.22 11.89 30.66
CA PHE A 178 14.86 10.54 30.23
C PHE A 178 16.07 9.69 29.82
N ILE A 179 17.15 10.33 29.32
CA ILE A 179 18.44 9.68 29.04
C ILE A 179 19.02 9.10 30.31
N ASP A 180 19.01 9.87 31.42
CA ASP A 180 19.55 9.47 32.72
C ASP A 180 18.70 8.36 33.34
N VAL A 181 17.41 8.35 33.13
CA VAL A 181 16.56 7.22 33.53
C VAL A 181 17.01 5.94 32.81
N LYS A 182 17.23 6.01 31.47
CA LYS A 182 17.71 4.88 30.68
C LYS A 182 19.14 4.45 31.11
N ALA A 183 20.00 5.38 31.46
CA ALA A 183 21.36 5.09 31.97
C ALA A 183 21.35 4.23 33.24
N LEU A 184 20.38 4.48 34.13
CA LEU A 184 20.25 3.73 35.39
C LEU A 184 19.52 2.39 35.19
N GLN A 185 18.37 2.38 34.48
CA GLN A 185 17.56 1.17 34.34
C GLN A 185 18.11 0.19 33.31
N GLY A 186 18.90 0.69 32.33
CA GLY A 186 19.28 -0.06 31.13
C GLY A 186 18.15 -0.20 30.11
N ASP A 187 18.46 -0.91 29.04
CA ASP A 187 17.49 -1.31 28.04
C ASP A 187 17.73 -2.74 27.57
N THR A 188 16.76 -3.63 27.80
CA THR A 188 16.89 -5.03 27.42
C THR A 188 16.75 -5.25 25.90
N SER A 189 16.06 -4.37 25.18
CA SER A 189 15.89 -4.46 23.72
C SER A 189 17.17 -4.14 22.98
N ASP A 190 17.97 -3.19 23.52
CA ASP A 190 19.24 -2.77 22.97
C ASP A 190 20.45 -3.37 23.70
N ASN A 191 20.16 -4.22 24.68
CA ASN A 191 21.16 -4.83 25.53
C ASN A 191 22.04 -3.80 26.25
N ILE A 192 21.45 -2.66 26.66
CA ILE A 192 22.13 -1.64 27.49
C ILE A 192 22.03 -2.10 28.92
N PRO A 193 23.17 -2.26 29.64
CA PRO A 193 23.18 -2.96 30.90
C PRO A 193 22.54 -2.18 32.08
N GLY A 194 22.62 -0.85 32.07
CA GLY A 194 22.17 -0.03 33.19
C GLY A 194 22.93 -0.33 34.49
N VAL A 195 22.34 -0.01 35.64
CA VAL A 195 22.85 -0.33 36.97
C VAL A 195 22.08 -1.54 37.53
N PRO A 196 22.75 -2.65 37.87
CA PRO A 196 22.10 -3.85 38.38
C PRO A 196 21.20 -3.56 39.59
N GLY A 197 19.93 -4.03 39.47
CA GLY A 197 18.94 -3.87 40.55
C GLY A 197 18.25 -2.50 40.62
N ILE A 198 18.52 -1.61 39.68
CA ILE A 198 17.76 -0.37 39.45
C ILE A 198 16.84 -0.57 38.25
N GLY A 199 15.54 -0.73 38.49
CA GLY A 199 14.53 -0.79 37.43
C GLY A 199 13.85 0.56 37.23
N GLU A 200 12.95 0.62 36.25
CA GLU A 200 12.24 1.83 35.77
C GLU A 200 11.71 2.73 36.90
N LYS A 201 10.99 2.16 37.88
CA LYS A 201 10.42 2.93 39.00
C LYS A 201 11.50 3.58 39.89
N THR A 202 12.61 2.87 40.17
CA THR A 202 13.67 3.39 41.01
C THR A 202 14.49 4.43 40.24
N ALA A 203 14.81 4.15 38.98
CA ALA A 203 15.50 5.09 38.09
C ALA A 203 14.71 6.40 37.95
N GLY A 204 13.41 6.31 37.60
CA GLY A 204 12.54 7.48 37.47
C GLY A 204 12.47 8.30 38.76
N ALA A 205 12.28 7.65 39.93
CA ALA A 205 12.22 8.35 41.22
C ALA A 205 13.57 9.03 41.60
N LEU A 206 14.69 8.40 41.22
CA LEU A 206 16.01 8.99 41.46
C LEU A 206 16.22 10.21 40.56
N ILE A 207 15.95 10.09 39.27
CA ILE A 207 16.19 11.19 38.34
C ILE A 207 15.21 12.35 38.58
N ALA A 208 13.94 12.06 38.90
CA ALA A 208 13.00 13.10 39.32
C ALA A 208 13.49 13.90 40.56
N LYS A 209 14.31 13.30 41.42
CA LYS A 209 14.88 13.98 42.62
C LYS A 209 16.22 14.64 42.33
N TYR A 210 17.10 13.98 41.61
CA TYR A 210 18.50 14.38 41.44
C TYR A 210 18.81 14.99 40.07
N HIS A 211 17.94 14.86 39.11
CA HIS A 211 17.99 15.39 37.73
C HIS A 211 19.02 14.76 36.79
N CYS A 212 20.11 14.17 37.30
CA CYS A 212 21.10 13.47 36.49
C CYS A 212 21.77 12.35 37.27
N ILE A 213 22.39 11.38 36.58
CA ILE A 213 23.08 10.26 37.24
C ILE A 213 24.32 10.72 38.02
N GLU A 214 24.99 11.79 37.61
CA GLU A 214 26.12 12.38 38.29
C GLU A 214 25.74 12.83 39.70
N ALA A 215 24.65 13.58 39.85
CA ALA A 215 24.13 14.01 41.15
C ALA A 215 23.65 12.83 42.02
N VAL A 216 23.09 11.77 41.39
CA VAL A 216 22.77 10.53 42.11
C VAL A 216 24.03 9.86 42.66
N HIS A 217 25.10 9.82 41.88
CA HIS A 217 26.39 9.25 42.30
C HIS A 217 27.08 10.06 43.40
N GLU A 218 27.07 11.39 43.29
CA GLU A 218 27.64 12.28 44.31
C GLU A 218 26.97 12.14 45.69
N ASP A 219 25.65 11.91 45.72
CA ASP A 219 24.87 11.73 46.95
C ASP A 219 24.47 10.25 47.18
N ALA A 220 25.31 9.32 46.68
CA ALA A 220 25.01 7.89 46.72
C ALA A 220 24.70 7.35 48.12
N GLU A 221 25.31 7.91 49.16
CA GLU A 221 25.09 7.51 50.56
C GLU A 221 23.63 7.72 51.01
N ASN A 222 22.95 8.71 50.45
CA ASN A 222 21.56 9.06 50.76
C ASN A 222 20.53 8.42 49.80
N VAL A 223 21.02 7.66 48.82
CA VAL A 223 20.16 6.95 47.86
C VAL A 223 19.44 5.78 48.53
N LYS A 224 18.16 5.64 48.26
CA LYS A 224 17.33 4.50 48.71
C LYS A 224 16.80 3.73 47.52
N PRO A 225 16.73 2.40 47.60
CA PRO A 225 17.08 1.53 48.72
C PRO A 225 18.62 1.37 48.85
N PRO A 226 19.14 0.86 49.99
CA PRO A 226 20.61 0.72 50.21
C PRO A 226 21.33 -0.09 49.14
N ARG A 227 20.64 -1.03 48.52
CA ARG A 227 21.20 -1.80 47.40
C ARG A 227 21.45 -0.89 46.15
N ALA A 228 20.55 0.03 45.86
CA ALA A 228 20.76 1.00 44.78
C ALA A 228 21.94 1.92 45.07
N SER A 229 22.04 2.44 46.30
CA SER A 229 23.17 3.23 46.78
C SER A 229 24.51 2.53 46.49
N LYS A 230 24.66 1.29 46.96
CA LYS A 230 25.87 0.50 46.76
C LYS A 230 26.14 0.27 45.24
N ASN A 231 25.12 -0.13 44.48
CA ASN A 231 25.31 -0.50 43.09
C ASN A 231 25.62 0.71 42.19
N ILE A 232 25.13 1.91 42.50
CA ILE A 232 25.45 3.13 41.77
C ILE A 232 26.96 3.41 41.86
N VAL A 233 27.56 3.22 43.03
CA VAL A 233 29.01 3.40 43.22
C VAL A 233 29.82 2.28 42.58
N GLU A 234 29.39 1.03 42.76
CA GLU A 234 30.07 -0.15 42.20
C GLU A 234 30.05 -0.21 40.67
N TYR A 235 28.95 0.18 40.05
CA TYR A 235 28.73 0.09 38.59
C TYR A 235 28.73 1.45 37.91
N TRP A 236 29.45 2.45 38.47
CA TRP A 236 29.44 3.82 37.95
C TRP A 236 29.89 3.93 36.50
N GLU A 237 31.01 3.30 36.13
CA GLU A 237 31.50 3.29 34.75
C GLU A 237 30.50 2.67 33.79
N GLN A 238 29.77 1.64 34.23
CA GLN A 238 28.72 1.02 33.45
C GLN A 238 27.50 1.94 33.26
N ALA A 239 27.17 2.75 34.29
CA ALA A 239 26.11 3.76 34.19
C ALA A 239 26.50 4.86 33.19
N LEU A 240 27.74 5.34 33.21
CA LEU A 240 28.24 6.31 32.22
C LEU A 240 28.18 5.76 30.78
N MET A 241 28.70 4.54 30.59
CA MET A 241 28.57 3.86 29.27
C MET A 241 27.11 3.70 28.82
N SER A 242 26.24 3.31 29.74
CA SER A 242 24.80 3.17 29.44
C SER A 242 24.15 4.50 29.06
N LYS A 243 24.55 5.61 29.71
CA LYS A 243 24.12 6.96 29.33
C LYS A 243 24.54 7.31 27.92
N GLU A 244 25.79 7.05 27.57
CA GLU A 244 26.34 7.33 26.25
C GLU A 244 25.66 6.49 25.18
N LEU A 245 25.42 5.19 25.44
CA LEU A 245 24.67 4.29 24.51
C LEU A 245 23.21 4.72 24.29
N ALA A 246 22.54 5.22 25.34
CA ALA A 246 21.16 5.66 25.28
C ALA A 246 20.99 7.07 24.68
N THR A 247 22.09 7.85 24.59
CA THR A 247 22.01 9.21 24.06
C THR A 247 21.94 9.23 22.55
N ILE A 248 20.95 9.93 22.02
CA ILE A 248 20.79 10.17 20.57
C ILE A 248 21.72 11.31 20.16
N ILE A 249 22.49 11.10 19.08
CA ILE A 249 23.37 12.11 18.49
C ILE A 249 22.55 13.17 17.77
N LEU A 250 22.82 14.45 18.05
CA LEU A 250 22.06 15.58 17.50
C LEU A 250 22.82 16.37 16.40
N ASP A 251 24.02 15.91 16.06
CA ASP A 251 24.93 16.54 15.10
C ASP A 251 25.57 15.54 14.13
N ALA A 252 24.87 14.45 13.83
CA ALA A 252 25.30 13.47 12.84
C ALA A 252 25.61 14.17 11.50
N PRO A 253 26.69 13.78 10.79
CA PRO A 253 27.11 14.42 9.56
C PRO A 253 26.24 13.96 8.37
N VAL A 254 24.97 14.32 8.42
CA VAL A 254 23.98 13.98 7.39
C VAL A 254 24.01 15.04 6.29
N ASP A 255 24.15 14.59 5.04
CA ASP A 255 24.02 15.43 3.86
C ASP A 255 22.52 15.57 3.55
N TYR A 256 21.95 16.72 3.95
CA TYR A 256 20.51 16.93 3.88
C TYR A 256 20.19 18.41 3.78
N GLU A 257 19.43 18.74 2.74
CA GLU A 257 18.84 20.05 2.53
C GLU A 257 17.33 19.96 2.66
N PHE A 258 16.69 20.89 3.35
CA PHE A 258 15.23 20.91 3.52
C PHE A 258 14.49 21.02 2.17
N SER A 259 15.09 21.68 1.18
CA SER A 259 14.53 21.78 -0.18
C SER A 259 14.24 20.41 -0.82
N ASP A 260 15.05 19.38 -0.49
CA ASP A 260 14.91 18.03 -1.05
C ASP A 260 13.71 17.26 -0.45
N ALA A 261 13.25 17.69 0.71
CA ALA A 261 12.14 17.06 1.45
C ALA A 261 10.83 17.87 1.32
N LYS A 262 10.86 19.00 0.58
CA LYS A 262 9.71 19.89 0.47
C LYS A 262 8.61 19.29 -0.39
N LEU A 263 7.38 19.27 0.12
CA LEU A 263 6.19 18.85 -0.60
C LEU A 263 5.66 20.02 -1.43
N SER A 264 6.23 20.22 -2.63
CA SER A 264 5.95 21.40 -3.50
C SER A 264 4.53 21.46 -4.07
N GLY A 265 3.66 20.55 -3.74
CA GLY A 265 2.22 20.55 -4.07
C GLY A 265 1.38 20.10 -2.87
N GLY A 266 1.94 20.21 -1.65
CA GLY A 266 1.35 19.60 -0.46
C GLY A 266 1.38 18.08 -0.53
N VAL A 267 0.60 17.43 0.33
CA VAL A 267 0.50 15.96 0.41
C VAL A 267 0.04 15.35 -0.93
N GLU A 268 -0.72 16.09 -1.73
CA GLU A 268 -1.22 15.62 -3.03
C GLU A 268 -0.09 15.32 -4.03
N SER A 269 1.07 15.97 -3.90
CA SER A 269 2.23 15.73 -4.77
C SER A 269 2.85 14.34 -4.60
N LEU A 270 2.50 13.62 -3.52
CA LEU A 270 2.97 12.26 -3.25
C LEU A 270 2.23 11.20 -4.06
N TYR A 271 1.05 11.53 -4.60
CA TYR A 271 0.22 10.59 -5.35
C TYR A 271 0.60 10.54 -6.82
N THR A 272 1.84 10.11 -7.11
CA THR A 272 2.41 10.01 -8.45
C THR A 272 1.86 8.80 -9.23
N GLU A 273 2.04 8.80 -10.55
CA GLU A 273 1.67 7.66 -11.40
C GLU A 273 2.49 6.41 -11.07
N GLU A 274 3.79 6.57 -10.79
CA GLU A 274 4.68 5.47 -10.41
C GLU A 274 4.23 4.81 -9.11
N ALA A 275 3.89 5.60 -8.09
CA ALA A 275 3.37 5.09 -6.82
C ALA A 275 2.00 4.41 -7.00
N PHE A 276 1.15 4.91 -7.88
CA PHE A 276 -0.11 4.28 -8.24
C PHE A 276 0.10 2.89 -8.88
N LEU A 277 1.06 2.76 -9.80
CA LEU A 277 1.40 1.47 -10.42
C LEU A 277 1.93 0.46 -9.39
N LEU A 278 2.75 0.91 -8.42
CA LEU A 278 3.21 0.07 -7.33
C LEU A 278 2.06 -0.36 -6.39
N CYS A 279 1.13 0.54 -6.08
CA CYS A 279 -0.07 0.18 -5.31
C CYS A 279 -0.92 -0.88 -6.03
N LYS A 280 -1.01 -0.83 -7.36
CA LYS A 280 -1.66 -1.87 -8.16
C LYS A 280 -0.90 -3.20 -8.08
N ARG A 281 0.42 -3.17 -8.30
CA ARG A 281 1.27 -4.36 -8.25
C ARG A 281 1.20 -5.05 -6.88
N TYR A 282 1.20 -4.27 -5.79
CA TYR A 282 1.10 -4.80 -4.43
C TYR A 282 -0.35 -5.09 -4.01
N GLU A 283 -1.35 -4.83 -4.87
CA GLU A 283 -2.78 -5.07 -4.66
C GLU A 283 -3.40 -4.25 -3.51
N PHE A 284 -2.92 -3.04 -3.29
CA PHE A 284 -3.41 -2.12 -2.27
C PHE A 284 -4.69 -1.38 -2.71
N LYS A 285 -5.74 -2.13 -3.02
CA LYS A 285 -7.01 -1.61 -3.60
C LYS A 285 -7.58 -0.42 -2.84
N ASN A 286 -7.57 -0.47 -1.50
CA ASN A 286 -8.13 0.60 -0.67
C ASN A 286 -7.31 1.91 -0.71
N MET A 287 -6.06 1.88 -1.19
CA MET A 287 -5.21 3.07 -1.30
C MET A 287 -5.35 3.76 -2.65
N LEU A 288 -5.83 3.05 -3.67
CA LEU A 288 -5.92 3.57 -5.05
C LEU A 288 -6.81 4.81 -5.16
N SER A 289 -7.84 4.92 -4.31
CA SER A 289 -8.73 6.09 -4.28
C SER A 289 -8.06 7.39 -3.82
N ARG A 290 -6.86 7.32 -3.22
CA ARG A 290 -6.08 8.52 -2.84
C ARG A 290 -5.32 9.13 -4.02
N PHE A 291 -5.06 8.32 -5.02
CA PHE A 291 -4.37 8.78 -6.22
C PHE A 291 -5.40 9.41 -7.16
N ASN A 292 -5.33 10.73 -7.30
CA ASN A 292 -6.06 11.47 -8.33
C ASN A 292 -5.45 11.26 -9.74
N VAL A 293 -4.74 10.15 -9.94
CA VAL A 293 -4.43 9.71 -11.28
C VAL A 293 -5.80 9.49 -11.89
N GLU A 294 -6.19 10.34 -12.84
CA GLU A 294 -7.24 9.99 -13.76
C GLU A 294 -6.83 8.62 -14.28
N ALA A 295 -7.40 7.55 -13.70
CA ALA A 295 -7.34 6.25 -14.34
C ALA A 295 -7.65 6.56 -15.80
N PRO A 296 -6.86 6.09 -16.80
CA PRO A 296 -7.15 6.38 -18.18
C PRO A 296 -8.65 6.26 -18.28
N LYS A 297 -9.34 7.39 -18.51
CA LYS A 297 -10.79 7.46 -18.40
C LYS A 297 -11.25 6.38 -19.33
N ASN A 298 -11.91 5.40 -18.78
CA ASN A 298 -12.66 4.48 -19.62
C ASN A 298 -13.79 5.32 -20.22
N ASN A 299 -13.51 5.99 -21.33
CA ASN A 299 -14.47 6.79 -22.07
C ASN A 299 -15.53 5.90 -22.73
N ALA A 300 -15.46 4.58 -22.52
CA ALA A 300 -16.44 3.62 -23.07
C ALA A 300 -17.87 4.00 -22.69
N GLU A 301 -18.09 4.47 -21.45
CA GLU A 301 -19.43 4.91 -21.02
C GLU A 301 -19.92 6.17 -21.76
N GLU A 302 -19.01 7.05 -22.20
CA GLU A 302 -19.34 8.26 -22.96
C GLU A 302 -19.63 7.95 -24.43
N HIS A 303 -19.02 6.91 -24.99
CA HIS A 303 -19.14 6.49 -26.38
C HIS A 303 -20.04 5.26 -26.58
N PHE A 304 -20.61 4.73 -25.49
CA PHE A 304 -21.49 3.56 -25.53
C PHE A 304 -22.86 3.90 -26.08
N VAL A 305 -23.21 3.27 -27.21
CA VAL A 305 -24.47 3.50 -27.92
C VAL A 305 -25.34 2.26 -27.90
N ILE A 306 -26.53 2.37 -27.32
CA ILE A 306 -27.57 1.31 -27.41
C ILE A 306 -28.32 1.45 -28.74
N VAL A 307 -28.26 0.40 -29.57
CA VAL A 307 -28.88 0.35 -30.93
C VAL A 307 -30.13 -0.50 -30.88
N ARG A 308 -31.24 0.10 -31.30
CA ARG A 308 -32.58 -0.56 -31.33
C ARG A 308 -33.25 -0.51 -32.69
N ASP A 309 -32.76 0.29 -33.62
CA ASP A 309 -33.30 0.41 -34.96
C ASP A 309 -32.39 -0.24 -36.00
N LEU A 310 -33.03 -0.84 -37.01
CA LEU A 310 -32.34 -1.61 -38.04
C LEU A 310 -31.34 -0.77 -38.85
N LYS A 311 -31.69 0.48 -39.15
CA LYS A 311 -30.85 1.35 -39.97
C LYS A 311 -29.52 1.69 -39.28
N THR A 312 -29.57 1.98 -37.97
CA THR A 312 -28.36 2.20 -37.17
C THR A 312 -27.55 0.93 -37.05
N ALA A 313 -28.20 -0.24 -36.84
CA ALA A 313 -27.54 -1.53 -36.80
C ALA A 313 -26.79 -1.83 -38.11
N GLU A 314 -27.43 -1.64 -39.27
CA GLU A 314 -26.78 -1.78 -40.58
C GLU A 314 -25.55 -0.86 -40.72
N SER A 315 -25.67 0.39 -40.29
CA SER A 315 -24.56 1.35 -40.33
C SER A 315 -23.38 0.90 -39.46
N VAL A 316 -23.63 0.32 -38.28
CA VAL A 316 -22.59 -0.22 -37.41
C VAL A 316 -21.82 -1.35 -38.10
N PHE A 317 -22.53 -2.31 -38.70
CA PHE A 317 -21.89 -3.41 -39.44
C PHE A 317 -21.11 -2.93 -40.67
N GLU A 318 -21.60 -1.90 -41.38
CA GLU A 318 -20.85 -1.31 -42.49
C GLU A 318 -19.57 -0.63 -42.02
N LYS A 319 -19.59 0.08 -40.88
CA LYS A 319 -18.41 0.69 -40.32
C LYS A 319 -17.38 -0.33 -39.82
N ALA A 320 -17.83 -1.49 -39.35
CA ALA A 320 -16.97 -2.57 -38.81
C ALA A 320 -16.23 -3.34 -39.92
N LYS A 321 -16.61 -3.23 -41.20
CA LYS A 321 -15.95 -3.93 -42.31
C LYS A 321 -14.45 -3.63 -42.37
N GLY A 322 -13.65 -4.69 -42.51
CA GLY A 322 -12.20 -4.61 -42.66
C GLY A 322 -11.44 -4.16 -41.41
N ARG A 323 -12.15 -3.94 -40.29
CA ARG A 323 -11.53 -3.55 -39.00
C ARG A 323 -11.28 -4.77 -38.11
N GLU A 324 -10.55 -4.57 -37.04
CA GLU A 324 -10.51 -5.47 -35.89
C GLU A 324 -11.76 -5.21 -35.05
N VAL A 325 -12.48 -6.26 -34.74
CA VAL A 325 -13.77 -6.14 -34.03
C VAL A 325 -13.78 -6.98 -32.78
N ALA A 326 -13.89 -6.31 -31.66
CA ALA A 326 -14.20 -6.96 -30.39
C ALA A 326 -15.73 -7.19 -30.29
N PHE A 327 -16.12 -8.37 -29.80
CA PHE A 327 -17.52 -8.70 -29.65
C PHE A 327 -17.81 -9.60 -28.47
N ALA A 328 -19.02 -9.48 -27.93
CA ALA A 328 -19.59 -10.38 -26.94
C ALA A 328 -21.11 -10.56 -27.20
N VAL A 329 -21.60 -11.78 -26.93
CA VAL A 329 -23.00 -12.12 -27.09
C VAL A 329 -23.71 -12.24 -25.75
N VAL A 330 -24.80 -11.52 -25.55
CA VAL A 330 -25.64 -11.61 -24.36
C VAL A 330 -26.72 -12.69 -24.59
N PRO A 331 -26.70 -13.81 -23.84
CA PRO A 331 -27.65 -14.91 -24.03
C PRO A 331 -29.06 -14.53 -23.59
N GLY A 332 -30.07 -15.10 -24.27
CA GLY A 332 -31.45 -15.07 -23.84
C GLY A 332 -31.79 -16.06 -22.73
N GLU A 333 -33.04 -16.02 -22.23
CA GLU A 333 -33.50 -16.86 -21.10
C GLU A 333 -33.44 -18.38 -21.39
N SER A 334 -33.41 -18.77 -22.68
CA SER A 334 -33.35 -20.16 -23.11
C SER A 334 -31.96 -20.80 -23.05
N PHE A 335 -30.91 -20.03 -22.75
CA PHE A 335 -29.60 -20.57 -22.47
C PHE A 335 -29.59 -21.08 -21.03
N GLY A 336 -29.94 -22.36 -20.83
CA GLY A 336 -29.83 -23.02 -19.53
C GLY A 336 -28.40 -22.91 -18.99
N ASN A 337 -28.31 -22.75 -17.68
CA ASN A 337 -27.06 -22.65 -16.91
C ASN A 337 -26.01 -23.65 -17.37
N CYS A 338 -25.09 -23.26 -18.21
CA CYS A 338 -23.85 -23.99 -18.50
C CYS A 338 -22.75 -23.68 -17.46
N GLU A 339 -23.09 -23.09 -16.30
CA GLU A 339 -22.12 -22.69 -15.26
C GLU A 339 -21.94 -23.72 -14.12
N SER A 340 -22.56 -24.89 -14.18
CA SER A 340 -22.30 -25.94 -13.17
C SER A 340 -22.10 -27.30 -13.81
N ASP A 341 -20.95 -27.87 -13.56
CA ASP A 341 -20.51 -29.23 -13.83
C ASP A 341 -20.25 -29.59 -15.31
N GLY A 342 -18.95 -29.71 -15.63
CA GLY A 342 -18.38 -30.17 -16.89
C GLY A 342 -18.82 -31.55 -17.42
N GLN A 343 -20.09 -31.91 -17.32
CA GLN A 343 -20.71 -33.06 -17.97
C GLN A 343 -21.67 -32.58 -19.03
N LEU A 344 -21.22 -32.53 -20.28
CA LEU A 344 -22.07 -32.46 -21.46
C LEU A 344 -22.96 -33.70 -21.44
N SER A 345 -24.25 -33.50 -21.13
CA SER A 345 -25.25 -34.53 -21.32
C SER A 345 -25.42 -34.81 -22.82
N LEU A 346 -25.23 -36.03 -23.25
CA LEU A 346 -25.38 -36.47 -24.64
C LEU A 346 -26.85 -36.34 -25.18
N PHE A 347 -27.78 -35.90 -24.34
CA PHE A 347 -29.23 -35.81 -24.59
C PHE A 347 -29.81 -34.43 -24.28
N SER A 348 -29.01 -33.37 -24.25
CA SER A 348 -29.54 -32.01 -24.12
C SER A 348 -30.29 -31.64 -25.39
N GLU A 349 -31.57 -31.20 -25.26
CA GLU A 349 -32.32 -30.63 -26.34
C GLU A 349 -31.58 -29.45 -26.99
N PRO A 350 -31.81 -29.18 -28.32
CA PRO A 350 -31.13 -28.06 -28.96
C PRO A 350 -31.51 -26.77 -28.25
N VAL A 351 -30.53 -26.16 -27.62
CA VAL A 351 -30.66 -24.86 -26.97
C VAL A 351 -31.13 -23.85 -27.95
N SER A 352 -32.24 -23.13 -27.67
CA SER A 352 -32.72 -22.07 -28.54
C SER A 352 -31.62 -21.02 -28.69
N ASN A 353 -31.34 -20.61 -29.93
CA ASN A 353 -30.26 -19.69 -30.24
C ASN A 353 -30.68 -18.22 -30.12
N ASP A 354 -31.61 -17.92 -29.22
CA ASP A 354 -32.04 -16.56 -29.01
C ASP A 354 -31.03 -15.84 -28.10
N TYR A 355 -30.52 -14.73 -28.57
CA TYR A 355 -29.73 -13.80 -27.77
C TYR A 355 -30.44 -12.44 -27.65
N LEU A 356 -30.21 -11.79 -26.52
CA LEU A 356 -30.83 -10.51 -26.21
C LEU A 356 -30.11 -9.34 -26.87
N ALA A 357 -28.81 -9.44 -27.01
CA ALA A 357 -27.98 -8.39 -27.58
C ALA A 357 -26.62 -8.91 -28.04
N VAL A 358 -25.94 -8.09 -28.84
CA VAL A 358 -24.52 -8.26 -29.18
C VAL A 358 -23.79 -6.95 -28.92
N SER A 359 -22.73 -7.00 -28.14
CA SER A 359 -21.80 -5.90 -28.03
C SER A 359 -20.80 -5.97 -29.17
N ILE A 360 -20.50 -4.84 -29.80
CA ILE A 360 -19.52 -4.69 -30.87
C ILE A 360 -18.70 -3.44 -30.59
N CYS A 361 -17.39 -3.59 -30.63
CA CYS A 361 -16.43 -2.49 -30.44
C CYS A 361 -15.32 -2.61 -31.48
N PHE A 362 -14.93 -1.51 -32.12
CA PHE A 362 -13.83 -1.49 -33.10
C PHE A 362 -12.95 -0.25 -33.01
N SER A 363 -13.19 0.61 -32.01
CA SER A 363 -12.30 1.67 -31.55
C SER A 363 -12.75 2.12 -30.14
N GLU A 364 -11.98 2.98 -29.47
CA GLU A 364 -12.34 3.55 -28.16
C GLU A 364 -13.61 4.44 -28.22
N GLU A 365 -13.94 4.96 -29.40
CA GLU A 365 -15.10 5.82 -29.65
C GLU A 365 -16.30 5.07 -30.29
N ASP A 366 -16.06 3.86 -30.81
CA ASP A 366 -17.05 3.08 -31.55
C ASP A 366 -17.46 1.85 -30.76
N ILE A 367 -18.33 2.04 -29.75
CA ILE A 367 -18.82 1.01 -28.84
C ILE A 367 -20.34 0.91 -28.95
N TYR A 368 -20.84 -0.22 -29.41
CA TYR A 368 -22.23 -0.42 -29.71
C TYR A 368 -22.80 -1.65 -29.00
N PHE A 369 -23.99 -1.49 -28.43
CA PHE A 369 -24.78 -2.57 -27.85
C PHE A 369 -26.05 -2.72 -28.64
N ILE A 370 -26.12 -3.74 -29.51
CA ILE A 370 -27.22 -3.95 -30.46
C ILE A 370 -28.21 -4.92 -29.84
N CYS A 371 -29.38 -4.40 -29.44
CA CYS A 371 -30.44 -5.18 -28.81
C CYS A 371 -31.31 -5.87 -29.83
N THR A 372 -31.68 -7.14 -29.60
CA THR A 372 -32.71 -7.83 -30.36
C THR A 372 -34.11 -7.36 -29.95
N GLY A 373 -35.06 -7.39 -30.88
CA GLY A 373 -36.45 -6.99 -30.68
C GLY A 373 -37.21 -7.01 -31.96
N ASP A 374 -38.39 -6.33 -32.00
CA ASP A 374 -39.29 -6.30 -33.17
C ASP A 374 -38.60 -5.70 -34.41
N GLU A 375 -37.73 -4.70 -34.23
CA GLU A 375 -37.03 -4.05 -35.34
C GLU A 375 -35.74 -4.75 -35.74
N ILE A 376 -35.07 -5.43 -34.81
CA ILE A 376 -33.80 -6.13 -35.05
C ILE A 376 -33.99 -7.60 -34.62
N PRO A 377 -34.46 -8.47 -35.50
CA PRO A 377 -34.59 -9.89 -35.15
C PRO A 377 -33.20 -10.56 -34.97
N SER A 378 -33.13 -11.58 -34.15
CA SER A 378 -31.88 -12.35 -33.93
C SER A 378 -31.30 -12.92 -35.22
N SER A 379 -32.17 -13.27 -36.19
CA SER A 379 -31.74 -13.74 -37.50
C SER A 379 -30.96 -12.70 -38.32
N PHE A 380 -31.27 -11.41 -38.16
CA PHE A 380 -30.52 -10.33 -38.80
C PHE A 380 -29.10 -10.26 -38.24
N LEU A 381 -28.95 -10.35 -36.92
CA LEU A 381 -27.64 -10.36 -36.29
C LEU A 381 -26.85 -11.62 -36.68
N ASP A 382 -27.50 -12.78 -36.74
CA ASP A 382 -26.91 -14.03 -37.24
C ASP A 382 -26.34 -13.86 -38.65
N GLU A 383 -27.11 -13.31 -39.55
CA GLU A 383 -26.70 -13.07 -40.94
C GLU A 383 -25.51 -12.11 -40.98
N LYS A 384 -25.60 -10.96 -40.30
CA LYS A 384 -24.55 -9.96 -40.34
C LYS A 384 -23.24 -10.48 -39.72
N LEU A 385 -23.28 -11.11 -38.54
CA LEU A 385 -22.08 -11.65 -37.89
C LEU A 385 -21.43 -12.78 -38.69
N ASN A 386 -22.22 -13.59 -39.41
CA ASN A 386 -21.69 -14.65 -40.26
C ASN A 386 -21.14 -14.15 -41.59
N THR A 387 -21.64 -13.04 -42.13
CA THR A 387 -21.24 -12.50 -43.45
C THR A 387 -20.23 -11.34 -43.34
N LEU A 388 -20.05 -10.76 -42.17
CA LEU A 388 -19.18 -9.61 -41.99
C LEU A 388 -17.71 -9.97 -42.24
N GLU A 389 -17.10 -9.29 -43.18
CA GLU A 389 -15.65 -9.39 -43.46
C GLU A 389 -14.91 -8.43 -42.56
N VAL A 390 -14.26 -8.98 -41.52
CA VAL A 390 -13.43 -8.24 -40.58
C VAL A 390 -11.95 -8.64 -40.74
N LYS A 391 -11.05 -7.78 -40.28
CA LYS A 391 -9.61 -8.10 -40.20
C LYS A 391 -9.37 -9.18 -39.14
N SER A 392 -9.93 -9.02 -37.96
CA SER A 392 -9.93 -10.02 -36.88
C SER A 392 -11.14 -9.88 -35.96
N TRP A 393 -11.58 -11.01 -35.43
CA TRP A 393 -12.55 -11.10 -34.34
C TRP A 393 -11.83 -11.23 -33.01
N ILE A 394 -12.16 -10.40 -32.06
CA ILE A 394 -11.58 -10.39 -30.70
C ILE A 394 -12.70 -10.68 -29.72
N SER A 395 -12.46 -11.57 -28.74
CA SER A 395 -13.43 -11.83 -27.69
C SER A 395 -12.74 -12.22 -26.39
N PRO A 396 -13.30 -11.84 -25.24
CA PRO A 396 -12.80 -12.33 -23.94
C PRO A 396 -12.94 -13.85 -23.76
N ASP A 397 -13.96 -14.46 -24.36
CA ASP A 397 -14.18 -15.91 -24.40
C ASP A 397 -14.75 -16.25 -25.80
N LEU A 398 -13.82 -16.42 -26.70
CA LEU A 398 -14.14 -16.64 -28.12
C LEU A 398 -14.95 -17.94 -28.32
N LYS A 399 -14.56 -19.00 -27.61
CA LYS A 399 -15.23 -20.30 -27.72
C LYS A 399 -16.71 -20.20 -27.38
N THR A 400 -17.04 -19.64 -26.21
CA THR A 400 -18.43 -19.47 -25.77
C THR A 400 -19.20 -18.54 -26.70
N ASN A 401 -18.61 -17.42 -27.13
CA ASN A 401 -19.26 -16.48 -28.01
C ASN A 401 -19.50 -17.07 -29.42
N LEU A 402 -18.57 -17.82 -29.99
CA LEU A 402 -18.72 -18.48 -31.27
C LEU A 402 -19.80 -19.60 -31.24
N HIS A 403 -19.89 -20.34 -30.14
CA HIS A 403 -20.99 -21.35 -30.00
C HIS A 403 -22.39 -20.74 -30.03
N ARG A 404 -22.51 -19.47 -29.75
CA ARG A 404 -23.77 -18.72 -29.80
C ARG A 404 -24.11 -18.25 -31.22
N PHE A 405 -23.17 -18.27 -32.16
CA PHE A 405 -23.42 -18.06 -33.60
C PHE A 405 -23.68 -19.40 -34.29
N LYS A 406 -24.80 -19.52 -34.88
CA LYS A 406 -25.36 -20.77 -35.40
C LYS A 406 -24.51 -21.56 -36.37
N SER A 407 -23.40 -21.13 -36.94
CA SER A 407 -22.78 -21.94 -37.98
C SER A 407 -21.48 -21.46 -38.60
N LYS A 408 -20.61 -20.74 -37.90
CA LYS A 408 -19.29 -20.52 -38.49
C LYS A 408 -18.38 -21.72 -38.26
N GLU A 409 -18.26 -22.60 -39.25
CA GLU A 409 -17.13 -23.51 -39.31
C GLU A 409 -15.86 -22.67 -39.44
N ILE A 410 -15.05 -22.63 -38.38
CA ILE A 410 -13.70 -22.03 -38.40
C ILE A 410 -12.86 -22.91 -39.30
N LYS A 411 -12.54 -22.45 -40.51
CA LYS A 411 -11.65 -23.17 -41.42
C LYS A 411 -10.19 -22.98 -41.01
N ALA A 412 -9.34 -23.94 -41.37
CA ALA A 412 -7.91 -23.87 -41.09
C ALA A 412 -7.24 -22.62 -41.66
N ASP A 413 -7.78 -22.04 -42.73
CA ASP A 413 -7.27 -20.82 -43.38
C ASP A 413 -7.66 -19.53 -42.64
N ASP A 414 -8.58 -19.60 -41.66
CA ASP A 414 -8.98 -18.47 -40.83
C ASP A 414 -8.03 -18.23 -39.67
N ARG A 415 -6.87 -18.91 -39.62
CA ARG A 415 -5.83 -18.71 -38.62
C ARG A 415 -5.35 -17.24 -38.64
N GLY A 416 -5.43 -16.58 -37.47
CA GLY A 416 -5.09 -15.16 -37.34
C GLY A 416 -6.29 -14.22 -37.45
N ARG A 417 -7.47 -14.70 -37.84
CA ARG A 417 -8.70 -13.90 -37.81
C ARG A 417 -9.44 -13.92 -36.48
N TYR A 418 -8.99 -14.75 -35.53
CA TYR A 418 -9.63 -14.92 -34.23
C TYR A 418 -8.61 -14.74 -33.11
N PHE A 419 -8.94 -13.87 -32.17
CA PHE A 419 -8.12 -13.61 -31.01
C PHE A 419 -8.98 -13.79 -29.73
N ASP A 420 -8.58 -14.75 -28.90
CA ASP A 420 -9.17 -14.98 -27.59
C ASP A 420 -8.30 -14.34 -26.52
N MET A 421 -8.85 -13.38 -25.79
CA MET A 421 -8.14 -12.62 -24.80
C MET A 421 -7.77 -13.48 -23.57
N MET A 422 -8.67 -14.40 -23.14
CA MET A 422 -8.39 -15.29 -22.00
C MET A 422 -7.30 -16.32 -22.33
N VAL A 423 -7.33 -16.88 -23.55
CA VAL A 423 -6.27 -17.79 -24.02
C VAL A 423 -4.93 -17.05 -24.14
N ALA A 424 -4.93 -15.82 -24.63
CA ALA A 424 -3.73 -15.02 -24.70
C ALA A 424 -3.14 -14.73 -23.30
N ALA A 425 -3.98 -14.36 -22.34
CA ALA A 425 -3.58 -14.14 -20.96
C ALA A 425 -3.02 -15.42 -20.31
N TYR A 426 -3.67 -16.58 -20.56
CA TYR A 426 -3.18 -17.89 -20.12
C TYR A 426 -1.78 -18.21 -20.70
N LEU A 427 -1.53 -17.92 -21.97
CA LEU A 427 -0.23 -18.18 -22.60
C LEU A 427 0.90 -17.30 -22.03
N ILE A 428 0.56 -16.11 -21.54
CA ILE A 428 1.53 -15.19 -20.91
C ILE A 428 1.80 -15.61 -19.45
N ASN A 429 0.77 -15.96 -18.69
CA ASN A 429 0.90 -16.39 -17.29
C ASN A 429 -0.01 -17.58 -16.99
N PRO A 430 0.47 -18.84 -17.16
CA PRO A 430 -0.35 -20.05 -16.99
C PRO A 430 -0.60 -20.44 -15.51
N LEU A 431 -0.07 -19.68 -14.55
CA LEU A 431 -0.17 -20.01 -13.12
C LEU A 431 -1.45 -19.48 -12.47
N VAL A 432 -2.23 -18.66 -13.19
CA VAL A 432 -3.49 -18.10 -12.69
C VAL A 432 -4.63 -19.07 -13.03
N GLY A 433 -5.55 -19.30 -12.09
CA GLY A 433 -6.66 -20.25 -12.29
C GLY A 433 -7.79 -19.74 -13.19
N GLU A 434 -8.02 -18.43 -13.24
CA GLU A 434 -9.07 -17.76 -14.03
C GLU A 434 -8.58 -16.44 -14.58
N TYR A 435 -9.07 -16.05 -15.76
CA TYR A 435 -8.68 -14.81 -16.47
C TYR A 435 -9.91 -13.92 -16.77
N PRO A 436 -10.62 -13.43 -15.73
CA PRO A 436 -11.75 -12.54 -15.97
C PRO A 436 -11.27 -11.22 -16.61
N TYR A 437 -12.12 -10.61 -17.43
CA TYR A 437 -11.75 -9.45 -18.23
C TYR A 437 -11.25 -8.26 -17.40
N ASP A 438 -11.78 -8.06 -16.20
CA ASP A 438 -11.36 -7.01 -15.27
C ASP A 438 -9.95 -7.27 -14.72
N ALA A 439 -9.60 -8.52 -14.42
CA ALA A 439 -8.23 -8.88 -14.04
C ALA A 439 -7.26 -8.71 -15.21
N VAL A 440 -7.63 -9.15 -16.41
CA VAL A 440 -6.80 -8.99 -17.62
C VAL A 440 -6.59 -7.50 -17.95
N ALA A 441 -7.64 -6.68 -17.88
CA ALA A 441 -7.53 -5.24 -18.10
C ALA A 441 -6.61 -4.57 -17.06
N LYS A 442 -6.71 -4.97 -15.79
CA LYS A 442 -5.83 -4.51 -14.71
C LYS A 442 -4.38 -4.90 -14.97
N ASP A 443 -4.12 -6.18 -15.26
CA ASP A 443 -2.77 -6.73 -15.29
C ASP A 443 -1.97 -6.28 -16.54
N TYR A 444 -2.64 -6.15 -17.69
CA TYR A 444 -1.97 -5.83 -18.96
C TYR A 444 -2.16 -4.39 -19.45
N LEU A 445 -3.24 -3.71 -19.06
CA LEU A 445 -3.51 -2.34 -19.47
C LEU A 445 -3.46 -1.33 -18.32
N GLY A 446 -3.33 -1.82 -17.07
CA GLY A 446 -3.43 -0.98 -15.90
C GLY A 446 -4.83 -0.37 -15.67
N LEU A 447 -5.84 -0.82 -16.40
CA LEU A 447 -7.21 -0.32 -16.33
C LEU A 447 -7.97 -0.99 -15.18
N MET A 448 -8.53 -0.18 -14.27
CA MET A 448 -9.45 -0.66 -13.24
C MET A 448 -10.87 -0.55 -13.78
N ILE A 449 -11.40 -1.66 -14.31
CA ILE A 449 -12.78 -1.75 -14.75
C ILE A 449 -13.58 -2.60 -13.76
N SER A 450 -14.88 -2.33 -13.64
CA SER A 450 -15.75 -3.10 -12.76
C SER A 450 -15.90 -4.52 -13.27
N SER A 451 -15.90 -5.49 -12.36
CA SER A 451 -16.14 -6.89 -12.71
C SER A 451 -17.61 -7.12 -13.09
N LYS A 452 -17.87 -8.23 -13.81
CA LYS A 452 -19.23 -8.69 -14.07
C LYS A 452 -20.08 -8.77 -12.78
N LYS A 453 -19.47 -9.19 -11.68
CA LYS A 453 -20.12 -9.29 -10.37
C LYS A 453 -20.46 -7.92 -9.77
N ASP A 454 -19.64 -6.90 -10.00
CA ASP A 454 -19.89 -5.54 -9.52
C ASP A 454 -21.06 -4.90 -10.23
N TYR A 455 -21.21 -5.17 -11.56
CA TYR A 455 -22.34 -4.67 -12.34
C TYR A 455 -23.64 -5.45 -12.08
N LEU A 456 -23.59 -6.77 -12.09
CA LEU A 456 -24.78 -7.61 -11.99
C LEU A 456 -25.21 -7.88 -10.54
N GLY A 457 -24.26 -7.83 -9.58
CA GLY A 457 -24.52 -8.19 -8.19
C GLY A 457 -25.02 -9.62 -8.05
N LYS A 458 -26.31 -9.78 -7.68
CA LYS A 458 -27.00 -11.07 -7.59
C LYS A 458 -27.97 -11.29 -8.77
N LEU A 459 -28.06 -10.36 -9.71
CA LEU A 459 -28.95 -10.45 -10.86
C LEU A 459 -28.26 -11.19 -12.00
N ASP A 460 -29.06 -11.87 -12.84
CA ASP A 460 -28.61 -12.35 -14.13
C ASP A 460 -28.76 -11.24 -15.21
N PHE A 461 -28.15 -11.44 -16.38
CA PHE A 461 -28.19 -10.47 -17.47
C PHE A 461 -29.61 -10.11 -17.90
N THR A 462 -30.53 -11.08 -17.97
CA THR A 462 -31.89 -10.88 -18.39
C THR A 462 -32.66 -9.96 -17.44
N ARG A 463 -32.43 -10.11 -16.15
CA ARG A 463 -33.02 -9.23 -15.12
C ARG A 463 -32.38 -7.85 -15.13
N MET A 464 -31.06 -7.77 -15.27
CA MET A 464 -30.36 -6.49 -15.36
C MET A 464 -30.82 -5.70 -16.59
N MET A 465 -31.02 -6.34 -17.76
CA MET A 465 -31.59 -5.71 -18.96
C MET A 465 -32.96 -5.07 -18.72
N LYS A 466 -33.78 -5.66 -17.84
CA LYS A 466 -35.11 -5.12 -17.49
C LYS A 466 -35.02 -3.98 -16.46
N GLU A 467 -34.04 -4.00 -15.56
CA GLU A 467 -33.90 -3.03 -14.48
C GLU A 467 -33.00 -1.84 -14.86
N ASP A 468 -31.85 -2.11 -15.50
CA ASP A 468 -30.88 -1.10 -15.93
C ASP A 468 -30.10 -1.60 -17.14
N GLU A 469 -30.61 -1.33 -18.30
CA GLU A 469 -30.08 -1.77 -19.60
C GLU A 469 -28.65 -1.22 -19.83
N LYS A 470 -28.35 -0.01 -19.36
CA LYS A 470 -27.04 0.62 -19.50
C LYS A 470 -25.94 -0.13 -18.73
N LYS A 471 -26.30 -0.72 -17.60
CA LYS A 471 -25.38 -1.57 -16.83
C LYS A 471 -25.22 -2.97 -17.39
N ALA A 472 -26.23 -3.46 -18.10
CA ALA A 472 -26.19 -4.78 -18.73
C ALA A 472 -25.35 -4.78 -20.01
N GLY A 473 -25.35 -3.67 -20.75
CA GLY A 473 -24.56 -3.44 -21.96
C GLY A 473 -23.11 -3.17 -21.68
#